data_52704a81c3dae0980b0783b90c592f6f
#
_entry.id   52704a81c3dae0980b0783b90c592f6f
#
_cell.length_a   1.000
_cell.length_b   1.000
_cell.length_c   1.000
_cell.angle_alpha   90.00
_cell.angle_beta   90.00
_cell.angle_gamma   90.00
#
_symmetry.space_group_name_H-M   'P 1'
#
loop_
_entity.id
_entity.type
_entity.pdbx_description
1 polymer ?
#
loop_
_entity_poly.entity_id
_entity_poly.type
_entity_poly.pdbx_seq_one_letter_code
_entity_poly.pdbx_strand_id
1 'polypeptide(L)'
;SAVGYQPTLATDMGQLQERITTTTKGSITSVQAIYVPADDLTDPAPATSFSHLDATTVLNRAISEKGIYPAVDPLDSTSRILDPRIVGEEHYQVARSVQGILQRYKSLQDIIAILGMDELSEDDKLVVSRARKVERFLSQPFDVAQVFTGSPGVQVPIADTVR
;
A
#
# COMPACT_ATOMS: atom_id res chain seq x y z
N SER A 1 8.84 16.98 16.03
CA SER A 1 8.60 17.15 17.46
C SER A 1 7.25 16.53 17.81
N ALA A 2 7.20 15.80 18.92
CA ALA A 2 5.98 15.19 19.43
C ALA A 2 5.05 16.21 20.15
N VAL A 3 5.05 17.45 19.69
CA VAL A 3 4.21 18.52 20.28
C VAL A 3 2.74 18.13 20.16
N GLY A 4 2.04 18.16 21.30
CA GLY A 4 0.64 17.76 21.37
C GLY A 4 0.42 16.29 21.75
N TYR A 5 1.49 15.47 21.81
CA TYR A 5 1.43 14.08 22.24
C TYR A 5 2.07 13.90 23.61
N GLN A 6 1.54 12.95 24.39
CA GLN A 6 2.13 12.60 25.69
C GLN A 6 3.50 11.92 25.50
N PRO A 7 4.45 12.11 26.46
CA PRO A 7 5.75 11.44 26.40
C PRO A 7 5.66 9.91 26.46
N THR A 8 4.56 9.38 26.99
CA THR A 8 4.28 7.96 27.17
C THR A 8 3.53 7.34 26.00
N LEU A 9 3.37 8.04 24.87
CA LEU A 9 2.57 7.57 23.72
C LEU A 9 2.95 6.16 23.29
N ALA A 10 4.24 5.89 23.08
CA ALA A 10 4.73 4.59 22.65
C ALA A 10 4.44 3.48 23.69
N THR A 11 4.61 3.79 24.97
CA THR A 11 4.35 2.85 26.08
C THR A 11 2.87 2.54 26.19
N ASP A 12 2.03 3.57 26.17
CA ASP A 12 0.57 3.42 26.31
C ASP A 12 -0.01 2.64 25.11
N MET A 13 0.46 2.96 23.91
CA MET A 13 0.08 2.24 22.69
C MET A 13 0.55 0.78 22.75
N GLY A 14 1.78 0.52 23.17
CA GLY A 14 2.34 -0.81 23.32
C GLY A 14 1.54 -1.68 24.28
N GLN A 15 1.12 -1.13 25.42
CA GLN A 15 0.27 -1.85 26.38
C GLN A 15 -1.05 -2.30 25.79
N LEU A 16 -1.67 -1.49 24.94
CA LEU A 16 -2.89 -1.86 24.22
C LEU A 16 -2.61 -2.92 23.17
N GLN A 17 -1.61 -2.71 22.34
CA GLN A 17 -1.31 -3.57 21.20
C GLN A 17 -0.81 -4.97 21.61
N GLU A 18 -0.06 -5.09 22.70
CA GLU A 18 0.40 -6.38 23.22
C GLU A 18 -0.73 -7.30 23.70
N ARG A 19 -1.92 -6.77 23.94
CA ARG A 19 -3.10 -7.57 24.25
C ARG A 19 -3.69 -8.26 23.02
N ILE A 20 -3.36 -7.80 21.83
CA ILE A 20 -3.76 -8.40 20.57
C ILE A 20 -2.71 -9.45 20.20
N THR A 21 -2.94 -10.67 20.64
CA THR A 21 -1.94 -11.73 20.56
C THR A 21 -2.56 -13.12 20.42
N THR A 22 -1.71 -14.09 20.17
CA THR A 22 -2.03 -15.51 20.19
C THR A 22 -1.64 -16.11 21.53
N THR A 23 -2.54 -16.89 22.10
CA THR A 23 -2.31 -17.66 23.33
C THR A 23 -2.52 -19.14 23.06
N THR A 24 -2.30 -19.98 24.07
CA THR A 24 -2.60 -21.42 23.96
C THR A 24 -4.08 -21.73 23.77
N LYS A 25 -4.96 -20.77 24.05
CA LYS A 25 -6.42 -20.94 23.98
C LYS A 25 -7.06 -20.32 22.73
N GLY A 26 -6.32 -19.49 22.00
CA GLY A 26 -6.87 -18.81 20.82
C GLY A 26 -6.03 -17.62 20.39
N SER A 27 -6.54 -16.92 19.37
CA SER A 27 -5.86 -15.74 18.80
C SER A 27 -6.83 -14.59 18.56
N ILE A 28 -6.30 -13.39 18.51
CA ILE A 28 -7.04 -12.17 18.16
C ILE A 28 -6.47 -11.67 16.84
N THR A 29 -7.33 -11.56 15.84
CA THR A 29 -7.03 -10.81 14.60
C THR A 29 -7.69 -9.44 14.70
N SER A 30 -6.94 -8.38 14.46
CA SER A 30 -7.45 -7.01 14.51
C SER A 30 -7.37 -6.33 13.16
N VAL A 31 -8.35 -5.47 12.89
CA VAL A 31 -8.30 -4.49 11.79
C VAL A 31 -8.46 -3.12 12.43
N GLN A 32 -7.45 -2.27 12.25
CA GLN A 32 -7.36 -0.98 12.91
C GLN A 32 -7.34 0.13 11.84
N ALA A 33 -8.30 1.04 11.91
CA ALA A 33 -8.27 2.25 11.11
C ALA A 33 -7.40 3.30 11.81
N ILE A 34 -6.38 3.79 11.10
CA ILE A 34 -5.46 4.80 11.61
C ILE A 34 -5.63 6.07 10.79
N TYR A 35 -6.06 7.14 11.46
CA TYR A 35 -6.10 8.46 10.85
C TYR A 35 -4.69 9.04 10.77
N VAL A 36 -4.34 9.53 9.59
CA VAL A 36 -3.03 10.15 9.33
C VAL A 36 -3.21 11.66 9.19
N PRO A 37 -2.84 12.46 10.21
CA PRO A 37 -2.98 13.90 10.18
C PRO A 37 -2.21 14.52 9.01
N ALA A 38 -2.88 15.35 8.21
CA ALA A 38 -2.29 16.05 7.06
C ALA A 38 -1.56 15.14 6.05
N ASP A 39 -1.98 13.89 5.94
CA ASP A 39 -1.33 12.86 5.11
C ASP A 39 0.16 12.61 5.47
N ASP A 40 0.58 12.97 6.68
CA ASP A 40 1.94 12.81 7.18
C ASP A 40 2.12 11.49 7.94
N LEU A 41 2.64 10.48 7.25
CA LEU A 41 2.93 9.16 7.84
C LEU A 41 4.01 9.21 8.93
N THR A 42 4.76 10.29 9.02
CA THR A 42 5.80 10.51 10.04
C THR A 42 5.28 11.14 11.32
N ASP A 43 4.00 11.58 11.35
CA ASP A 43 3.35 12.04 12.57
C ASP A 43 3.46 10.97 13.67
N PRO A 44 3.72 11.36 14.94
CA PRO A 44 3.96 10.41 16.03
C PRO A 44 2.86 9.35 16.21
N ALA A 45 1.60 9.68 16.00
CA ALA A 45 0.51 8.73 16.20
C ALA A 45 0.53 7.59 15.15
N PRO A 46 0.50 7.85 13.82
CA PRO A 46 0.62 6.78 12.84
C PRO A 46 1.98 6.08 12.91
N ALA A 47 3.09 6.82 13.04
CA ALA A 47 4.42 6.22 13.09
C ALA A 47 4.59 5.23 14.25
N THR A 48 4.08 5.56 15.44
CA THR A 48 4.10 4.65 16.60
C THR A 48 3.17 3.45 16.37
N SER A 49 1.99 3.68 15.79
CA SER A 49 1.02 2.61 15.51
C SER A 49 1.56 1.58 14.53
N PHE A 50 2.25 2.00 13.47
CA PHE A 50 2.77 1.10 12.43
C PHE A 50 3.75 0.06 12.97
N SER A 51 4.51 0.39 14.01
CA SER A 51 5.47 -0.54 14.61
C SER A 51 4.83 -1.78 15.23
N HIS A 52 3.54 -1.72 15.54
CA HIS A 52 2.77 -2.82 16.15
C HIS A 52 1.96 -3.64 15.13
N LEU A 53 1.93 -3.26 13.86
CA LEU A 53 1.09 -3.89 12.85
C LEU A 53 1.88 -4.92 12.03
N ASP A 54 1.25 -6.05 11.76
CA ASP A 54 1.82 -7.10 10.90
C ASP A 54 1.66 -6.77 9.41
N ALA A 55 0.65 -5.99 9.08
CA ALA A 55 0.43 -5.50 7.73
C ALA A 55 -0.14 -4.08 7.78
N THR A 56 0.22 -3.26 6.82
CA THR A 56 -0.32 -1.92 6.63
C THR A 56 -0.88 -1.77 5.24
N THR A 57 -2.09 -1.22 5.14
CA THR A 57 -2.70 -0.84 3.87
C THR A 57 -2.84 0.68 3.88
N VAL A 58 -1.97 1.34 3.12
CA VAL A 58 -1.92 2.81 3.05
C VAL A 58 -2.77 3.29 1.88
N LEU A 59 -3.72 4.17 2.16
CA LEU A 59 -4.53 4.85 1.15
C LEU A 59 -3.89 6.18 0.80
N ASN A 60 -3.80 6.49 -0.50
CA ASN A 60 -3.13 7.67 -1.01
C ASN A 60 -4.07 8.49 -1.91
N ARG A 61 -4.22 9.79 -1.62
CA ARG A 61 -5.09 10.70 -2.39
C ARG A 61 -4.69 10.81 -3.85
N ALA A 62 -3.39 10.91 -4.14
CA ALA A 62 -2.88 11.01 -5.50
C ALA A 62 -3.25 9.79 -6.36
N ILE A 63 -3.41 8.61 -5.75
CA ILE A 63 -3.87 7.40 -6.43
C ILE A 63 -5.36 7.50 -6.75
N SER A 64 -6.19 7.98 -5.80
CA SER A 64 -7.62 8.20 -6.05
C SER A 64 -7.89 9.26 -7.11
N GLU A 65 -7.06 10.29 -7.18
CA GLU A 65 -7.13 11.34 -8.21
C GLU A 65 -6.87 10.80 -9.61
N LYS A 66 -6.14 9.69 -9.75
CA LYS A 66 -5.95 8.96 -11.02
C LYS A 66 -7.16 8.07 -11.37
N GLY A 67 -8.18 7.99 -10.52
CA GLY A 67 -9.33 7.09 -10.71
C GLY A 67 -9.03 5.63 -10.38
N ILE A 68 -7.99 5.34 -9.61
CA ILE A 68 -7.61 3.99 -9.18
C ILE A 68 -8.26 3.67 -7.85
N TYR A 69 -9.05 2.60 -7.78
CA TYR A 69 -9.78 2.17 -6.59
C TYR A 69 -9.64 0.67 -6.34
N PRO A 70 -9.48 0.23 -5.06
CA PRO A 70 -9.20 1.09 -3.92
C PRO A 70 -7.87 1.84 -4.09
N ALA A 71 -7.78 3.04 -3.52
CA ALA A 71 -6.61 3.91 -3.67
C ALA A 71 -5.43 3.48 -2.78
N VAL A 72 -5.10 2.20 -2.81
CA VAL A 72 -4.01 1.59 -2.03
C VAL A 72 -2.67 1.92 -2.68
N ASP A 73 -1.74 2.42 -1.87
CA ASP A 73 -0.36 2.63 -2.30
C ASP A 73 0.45 1.34 -2.17
N PRO A 74 0.83 0.68 -3.26
CA PRO A 74 1.56 -0.59 -3.20
C PRO A 74 3.02 -0.44 -2.76
N LEU A 75 3.57 0.78 -2.76
CA LEU A 75 4.94 1.06 -2.32
C LEU A 75 5.02 1.34 -0.83
N ASP A 76 4.02 2.03 -0.26
CA ASP A 76 3.96 2.36 1.16
C ASP A 76 3.23 1.29 2.00
N SER A 77 2.48 0.40 1.35
CA SER A 77 1.82 -0.72 2.01
C SER A 77 2.78 -1.90 2.22
N THR A 78 2.67 -2.56 3.36
CA THR A 78 3.56 -3.67 3.73
C THR A 78 2.79 -4.84 4.32
N SER A 79 3.37 -6.03 4.27
CA SER A 79 2.86 -7.22 4.95
C SER A 79 4.01 -8.15 5.32
N ARG A 80 4.04 -8.63 6.57
CA ARG A 80 5.02 -9.62 7.03
C ARG A 80 4.85 -10.98 6.38
N ILE A 81 3.65 -11.30 5.89
CA ILE A 81 3.42 -12.57 5.19
C ILE A 81 3.86 -12.53 3.72
N LEU A 82 4.28 -11.40 3.19
CA LEU A 82 4.95 -11.34 1.88
C LEU A 82 6.40 -11.83 2.03
N ASP A 83 6.53 -13.12 2.21
CA ASP A 83 7.77 -13.86 2.40
C ASP A 83 7.68 -15.16 1.58
N PRO A 84 8.72 -15.54 0.83
CA PRO A 84 8.66 -16.72 -0.04
C PRO A 84 8.34 -18.03 0.70
N ARG A 85 8.66 -18.10 1.99
CA ARG A 85 8.34 -19.26 2.85
C ARG A 85 6.84 -19.37 3.17
N ILE A 86 6.09 -18.28 3.00
CA ILE A 86 4.65 -18.21 3.31
C ILE A 86 3.81 -18.20 2.04
N VAL A 87 4.07 -17.27 1.13
CA VAL A 87 3.29 -17.10 -0.10
C VAL A 87 3.83 -17.91 -1.29
N GLY A 88 5.02 -18.47 -1.18
CA GLY A 88 5.73 -19.13 -2.26
C GLY A 88 6.62 -18.20 -3.05
N GLU A 89 7.61 -18.77 -3.75
CA GLU A 89 8.63 -18.02 -4.47
C GLU A 89 8.02 -17.19 -5.62
N GLU A 90 7.13 -17.79 -6.39
CA GLU A 90 6.50 -17.12 -7.55
C GLU A 90 5.77 -15.85 -7.13
N HIS A 91 4.86 -15.94 -6.16
CA HIS A 91 4.11 -14.78 -5.65
C HIS A 91 5.05 -13.70 -5.12
N TYR A 92 6.05 -14.10 -4.34
CA TYR A 92 7.03 -13.16 -3.79
C TYR A 92 7.80 -12.41 -4.89
N GLN A 93 8.32 -13.12 -5.89
CA GLN A 93 9.09 -12.54 -6.99
C GLN A 93 8.24 -11.62 -7.86
N VAL A 94 7.01 -12.01 -8.17
CA VAL A 94 6.06 -11.18 -8.93
C VAL A 94 5.77 -9.88 -8.17
N ALA A 95 5.45 -9.96 -6.87
CA ALA A 95 5.18 -8.79 -6.05
C ALA A 95 6.38 -7.84 -6.00
N ARG A 96 7.60 -8.36 -5.81
CA ARG A 96 8.83 -7.55 -5.81
C ARG A 96 9.12 -6.92 -7.16
N SER A 97 8.88 -7.63 -8.25
CA SER A 97 9.05 -7.11 -9.60
C SER A 97 8.07 -5.97 -9.90
N VAL A 98 6.82 -6.13 -9.50
CA VAL A 98 5.79 -5.09 -9.61
C VAL A 98 6.18 -3.85 -8.80
N GLN A 99 6.61 -4.01 -7.56
CA GLN A 99 7.09 -2.90 -6.74
C GLN A 99 8.28 -2.18 -7.39
N GLY A 100 9.22 -2.92 -7.97
CA GLY A 100 10.37 -2.36 -8.68
C GLY A 100 9.97 -1.52 -9.89
N ILE A 101 9.03 -2.01 -10.71
CA ILE A 101 8.47 -1.28 -11.86
C ILE A 101 7.78 0.02 -11.40
N LEU A 102 6.93 -0.07 -10.38
CA LEU A 102 6.22 1.10 -9.87
C LEU A 102 7.16 2.11 -9.20
N GLN A 103 8.19 1.65 -8.50
CA GLN A 103 9.20 2.52 -7.92
C GLN A 103 10.00 3.26 -9.00
N ARG A 104 10.40 2.56 -10.05
CA ARG A 104 11.08 3.19 -11.20
C ARG A 104 10.16 4.21 -11.88
N TYR A 105 8.90 3.87 -12.10
CA TYR A 105 7.92 4.79 -12.67
C TYR A 105 7.76 6.05 -11.81
N LYS A 106 7.64 5.89 -10.48
CA LYS A 106 7.57 7.02 -9.56
C LYS A 106 8.77 7.95 -9.71
N SER A 107 9.99 7.42 -9.84
CA SER A 107 11.21 8.22 -10.05
C SER A 107 11.26 8.94 -11.40
N LEU A 108 10.51 8.47 -12.41
CA LEU A 108 10.46 9.09 -13.73
C LEU A 108 9.36 10.15 -13.86
N GLN A 109 8.42 10.21 -12.92
CA GLN A 109 7.27 11.12 -13.03
C GLN A 109 7.65 12.59 -13.09
N ASP A 110 8.67 13.01 -12.33
CA ASP A 110 9.14 14.40 -12.35
C ASP A 110 9.77 14.75 -13.71
N ILE A 111 10.52 13.82 -14.28
CA ILE A 111 11.13 14.00 -15.63
C ILE A 111 10.02 14.11 -16.68
N ILE A 112 9.01 13.23 -16.59
CA ILE A 112 7.88 13.24 -17.53
C ILE A 112 7.10 14.55 -17.43
N ALA A 113 6.88 15.04 -16.20
CA ALA A 113 6.12 16.27 -15.97
C ALA A 113 6.85 17.53 -16.50
N ILE A 114 8.17 17.56 -16.44
CA ILE A 114 8.98 18.74 -16.83
C ILE A 114 9.38 18.66 -18.30
N LEU A 115 9.85 17.51 -18.76
CA LEU A 115 10.48 17.35 -20.08
C LEU A 115 9.61 16.56 -21.09
N GLY A 116 8.59 15.86 -20.60
CA GLY A 116 7.74 15.01 -21.43
C GLY A 116 8.28 13.59 -21.63
N MET A 117 7.45 12.75 -22.22
CA MET A 117 7.77 11.33 -22.47
C MET A 117 8.88 11.11 -23.48
N ASP A 118 9.05 12.04 -24.41
CA ASP A 118 9.99 11.89 -25.54
C ASP A 118 11.45 11.95 -25.09
N GLU A 119 11.72 12.57 -23.94
CA GLU A 119 13.05 12.69 -23.36
C GLU A 119 13.50 11.41 -22.61
N LEU A 120 12.61 10.46 -22.44
CA LEU A 120 12.95 9.17 -21.80
C LEU A 120 13.71 8.25 -22.76
N SER A 121 14.60 7.42 -22.22
CA SER A 121 15.17 6.29 -22.94
C SER A 121 14.08 5.29 -23.35
N GLU A 122 14.33 4.48 -24.35
CA GLU A 122 13.38 3.45 -24.79
C GLU A 122 13.07 2.45 -23.66
N ASP A 123 14.06 2.11 -22.84
CA ASP A 123 13.88 1.25 -21.67
C ASP A 123 12.95 1.89 -20.63
N ASP A 124 13.12 3.17 -20.37
CA ASP A 124 12.26 3.91 -19.43
C ASP A 124 10.83 4.08 -19.98
N LYS A 125 10.68 4.31 -21.28
CA LYS A 125 9.35 4.31 -21.93
C LYS A 125 8.64 2.98 -21.75
N LEU A 126 9.37 1.87 -21.88
CA LEU A 126 8.83 0.53 -21.65
C LEU A 126 8.40 0.34 -20.18
N VAL A 127 9.22 0.79 -19.21
CA VAL A 127 8.87 0.78 -17.77
C VAL A 127 7.59 1.57 -17.54
N VAL A 128 7.46 2.77 -18.07
CA VAL A 128 6.24 3.60 -17.94
C VAL A 128 5.01 2.89 -18.51
N SER A 129 5.14 2.29 -19.69
CA SER A 129 4.04 1.54 -20.32
C SER A 129 3.60 0.36 -19.45
N ARG A 130 4.54 -0.40 -18.91
CA ARG A 130 4.26 -1.53 -18.02
C ARG A 130 3.63 -1.07 -16.70
N ALA A 131 4.19 -0.02 -16.08
CA ALA A 131 3.70 0.52 -14.82
C ALA A 131 2.23 0.99 -14.94
N ARG A 132 1.88 1.69 -16.01
CA ARG A 132 0.50 2.13 -16.26
C ARG A 132 -0.47 0.96 -16.43
N LYS A 133 -0.04 -0.13 -17.08
CA LYS A 133 -0.84 -1.36 -17.20
C LYS A 133 -1.04 -2.03 -15.85
N VAL A 134 0.01 -2.10 -15.05
CA VAL A 134 -0.05 -2.64 -13.68
C VAL A 134 -0.97 -1.81 -12.80
N GLU A 135 -0.82 -0.48 -12.77
CA GLU A 135 -1.72 0.40 -12.02
C GLU A 135 -3.18 0.17 -12.40
N ARG A 136 -3.44 0.07 -13.70
CA ARG A 136 -4.80 -0.16 -14.22
C ARG A 136 -5.35 -1.53 -13.84
N PHE A 137 -4.51 -2.57 -13.88
CA PHE A 137 -4.89 -3.92 -13.45
C PHE A 137 -5.18 -3.98 -11.94
N LEU A 138 -4.39 -3.29 -11.13
CA LEU A 138 -4.57 -3.22 -9.68
C LEU A 138 -5.80 -2.40 -9.26
N SER A 139 -6.38 -1.61 -10.16
CA SER A 139 -7.64 -0.91 -9.91
C SER A 139 -8.79 -1.90 -9.98
N GLN A 140 -9.19 -2.39 -8.81
CA GLN A 140 -10.26 -3.37 -8.62
C GLN A 140 -11.27 -2.82 -7.59
N PRO A 141 -12.16 -1.90 -8.02
CA PRO A 141 -13.11 -1.26 -7.11
C PRO A 141 -14.03 -2.29 -6.47
N PHE A 142 -14.42 -2.05 -5.24
CA PHE A 142 -15.37 -2.89 -4.52
C PHE A 142 -16.81 -2.64 -4.99
N ASP A 143 -17.66 -3.64 -4.90
CA ASP A 143 -19.10 -3.51 -5.20
C ASP A 143 -19.76 -2.42 -4.36
N VAL A 144 -19.40 -2.33 -3.07
CA VAL A 144 -19.91 -1.30 -2.16
C VAL A 144 -19.57 0.12 -2.61
N ALA A 145 -18.51 0.30 -3.39
CA ALA A 145 -18.08 1.59 -3.90
C ALA A 145 -18.77 2.00 -5.22
N GLN A 146 -19.61 1.16 -5.81
CA GLN A 146 -20.26 1.42 -7.11
C GLN A 146 -21.01 2.76 -7.16
N VAL A 147 -21.64 3.14 -6.06
CA VAL A 147 -22.36 4.44 -5.94
C VAL A 147 -21.41 5.63 -6.18
N PHE A 148 -20.14 5.50 -5.81
CA PHE A 148 -19.14 6.56 -5.93
C PHE A 148 -18.30 6.43 -7.21
N THR A 149 -17.96 5.21 -7.63
CA THR A 149 -17.10 4.97 -8.80
C THR A 149 -17.87 4.96 -10.11
N GLY A 150 -19.19 4.73 -10.07
CA GLY A 150 -20.03 4.56 -11.25
C GLY A 150 -19.78 3.24 -12.01
N SER A 151 -18.98 2.34 -11.44
CA SER A 151 -18.61 1.05 -12.05
C SER A 151 -18.91 -0.12 -11.11
N PRO A 152 -19.30 -1.30 -11.64
CA PRO A 152 -19.48 -2.49 -10.82
C PRO A 152 -18.15 -2.90 -10.20
N GLY A 153 -18.24 -3.63 -9.09
CA GLY A 153 -17.06 -4.18 -8.44
C GLY A 153 -16.31 -5.18 -9.32
N VAL A 154 -15.02 -5.25 -9.12
CA VAL A 154 -14.11 -6.19 -9.81
C VAL A 154 -13.38 -6.99 -8.76
N GLN A 155 -13.41 -8.32 -8.86
CA GLN A 155 -12.68 -9.21 -7.99
C GLN A 155 -11.88 -10.21 -8.82
N VAL A 156 -10.57 -10.16 -8.67
CA VAL A 156 -9.66 -11.13 -9.29
C VAL A 156 -9.08 -12.01 -8.19
N PRO A 157 -9.23 -13.35 -8.26
CA PRO A 157 -8.59 -14.26 -7.30
C PRO A 157 -7.08 -14.05 -7.24
N ILE A 158 -6.49 -14.24 -6.06
CA ILE A 158 -5.06 -14.00 -5.85
C ILE A 158 -4.17 -14.84 -6.80
N ALA A 159 -4.56 -16.08 -7.06
CA ALA A 159 -3.82 -16.95 -7.99
C ALA A 159 -3.78 -16.40 -9.42
N ASP A 160 -4.87 -15.76 -9.86
CA ASP A 160 -4.95 -15.15 -11.20
C ASP A 160 -4.27 -13.77 -11.22
N THR A 161 -4.24 -13.09 -10.07
CA THR A 161 -3.51 -11.82 -9.92
C THR A 161 -1.99 -12.02 -10.04
N VAL A 162 -1.47 -13.14 -9.56
CA VAL A 162 -0.02 -13.46 -9.58
C VAL A 162 0.45 -13.91 -10.96
N ARG A 163 -0.40 -14.53 -11.77
CA ARG A 163 -0.09 -14.97 -13.16
C ARG A 163 0.07 -13.81 -14.13
#